data_47728092586675a6aec4e9315bdf9738
#
_entry.id   47728092586675a6aec4e9315bdf9738
#
_cell.length_a   1.000
_cell.length_b   1.000
_cell.length_c   1.000
_cell.angle_alpha   90.00
_cell.angle_beta   90.00
_cell.angle_gamma   90.00
#
_symmetry.space_group_name_H-M   'P 1'
#
loop_
_entity.id
_entity.type
_entity.pdbx_description
1 polymer ?
#
loop_
_entity_poly.entity_id
_entity_poly.type
_entity_poly.pdbx_seq_one_letter_code
_entity_poly.pdbx_strand_id
1 'polypeptide(L)'
;MGAEVSSQSYSREERQRYREKVRQNLDVFEKMLNTSSFEFDKPMTGLEIELNLVDADMQPHFHNAEVLAAIADEDYQTELAQYNIELNVPPRPLPGDSALELETDLRASLNRAAAKAQEVGSKIVAI
;
A
#
# COMPACT_ATOMS: atom_id res chain seq x y z
N MET A 1 -1.98 4.03 2.44
CA MET A 1 -1.32 5.16 1.76
C MET A 1 -1.99 6.48 2.09
N GLY A 2 -1.26 7.48 2.53
CA GLY A 2 -1.75 8.83 2.85
C GLY A 2 -0.79 9.89 2.30
N ALA A 3 -1.28 11.13 2.16
CA ALA A 3 -0.38 12.25 1.91
C ALA A 3 0.36 12.60 3.19
N GLU A 4 1.65 12.92 3.10
CA GLU A 4 2.41 13.41 4.23
C GLU A 4 1.75 14.65 4.85
N VAL A 5 1.59 14.64 6.16
CA VAL A 5 1.07 15.78 6.91
C VAL A 5 2.24 16.69 7.28
N SER A 6 2.38 17.80 6.56
CA SER A 6 3.47 18.75 6.75
C SER A 6 3.37 19.58 8.05
N SER A 7 2.20 19.60 8.70
CA SER A 7 1.97 20.39 9.91
C SER A 7 2.06 19.54 11.16
N GLN A 8 2.93 19.94 12.09
CA GLN A 8 3.07 19.29 13.40
C GLN A 8 2.07 19.83 14.45
N SER A 9 1.34 20.88 14.14
CA SER A 9 0.34 21.47 15.04
C SER A 9 -0.85 22.02 14.25
N TYR A 10 -2.02 22.00 14.88
CA TYR A 10 -3.28 22.47 14.30
C TYR A 10 -3.90 23.53 15.19
N SER A 11 -4.40 24.60 14.60
CA SER A 11 -5.16 25.64 15.28
C SER A 11 -6.48 25.08 15.85
N ARG A 12 -7.14 25.87 16.70
CA ARG A 12 -8.45 25.50 17.23
C ARG A 12 -9.50 25.39 16.12
N GLU A 13 -9.45 26.31 15.15
CA GLU A 13 -10.37 26.38 14.00
C GLU A 13 -10.19 25.17 13.08
N GLU A 14 -8.95 24.76 12.82
CA GLU A 14 -8.65 23.56 12.01
C GLU A 14 -9.16 22.29 12.68
N ARG A 15 -8.94 22.16 14.00
CA ARG A 15 -9.47 21.03 14.77
C ARG A 15 -10.99 21.01 14.81
N GLN A 16 -11.65 22.18 14.84
CA GLN A 16 -13.10 22.26 14.78
C GLN A 16 -13.60 21.83 13.40
N ARG A 17 -13.02 22.36 12.33
CA ARG A 17 -13.36 22.00 10.94
C ARG A 17 -13.16 20.51 10.67
N TYR A 18 -12.08 19.95 11.19
CA TYR A 18 -11.84 18.50 11.10
C TYR A 18 -12.96 17.69 11.77
N ARG A 19 -13.34 18.06 13.00
CA ARG A 19 -14.43 17.38 13.71
C ARG A 19 -15.78 17.50 12.99
N GLU A 20 -16.06 18.64 12.39
CA GLU A 20 -17.27 18.82 11.57
C GLU A 20 -17.27 17.90 10.35
N LYS A 21 -16.13 17.79 9.66
CA LYS A 21 -15.97 16.85 8.53
C LYS A 21 -16.11 15.39 8.98
N VAL A 22 -15.51 15.00 10.09
CA VAL A 22 -15.68 13.66 10.64
C VAL A 22 -17.15 13.33 10.91
N ARG A 23 -17.91 14.26 11.52
CA ARG A 23 -19.35 14.06 11.76
C ARG A 23 -20.11 13.88 10.45
N GLN A 24 -19.89 14.77 9.47
CA GLN A 24 -20.51 14.66 8.15
C GLN A 24 -20.20 13.30 7.48
N ASN A 25 -18.96 12.82 7.58
CA ASN A 25 -18.58 11.52 7.04
C ASN A 25 -19.28 10.36 7.77
N LEU A 26 -19.44 10.46 9.09
CA LEU A 26 -20.18 9.47 9.87
C LEU A 26 -21.67 9.44 9.50
N ASP A 27 -22.29 10.60 9.29
CA ASP A 27 -23.68 10.69 8.83
C ASP A 27 -23.86 10.04 7.44
N VAL A 28 -22.90 10.27 6.53
CA VAL A 28 -22.89 9.62 5.21
C VAL A 28 -22.71 8.11 5.33
N PHE A 29 -21.79 7.67 6.19
CA PHE A 29 -21.52 6.25 6.41
C PHE A 29 -22.73 5.54 7.02
N GLU A 30 -23.38 6.14 8.01
CA GLU A 30 -24.63 5.64 8.58
C GLU A 30 -25.71 5.48 7.49
N LYS A 31 -25.86 6.48 6.63
CA LYS A 31 -26.78 6.41 5.50
C LYS A 31 -26.43 5.26 4.55
N MET A 32 -25.15 5.09 4.21
CA MET A 32 -24.69 3.99 3.36
C MET A 32 -25.01 2.62 3.94
N LEU A 33 -24.80 2.45 5.25
CA LEU A 33 -25.17 1.21 5.95
C LEU A 33 -26.69 0.95 5.90
N ASN A 34 -27.50 1.98 6.19
CA ASN A 34 -28.95 1.88 6.21
C ASN A 34 -29.57 1.61 4.83
N THR A 35 -28.91 2.07 3.77
CA THR A 35 -29.38 1.90 2.37
C THR A 35 -28.66 0.76 1.65
N SER A 36 -27.78 0.01 2.34
CA SER A 36 -26.96 -1.03 1.73
C SER A 36 -26.21 -0.58 0.47
N SER A 37 -25.66 0.66 0.52
CA SER A 37 -24.96 1.28 -0.61
C SER A 37 -23.53 0.72 -0.77
N PHE A 38 -23.39 -0.60 -0.85
CA PHE A 38 -22.14 -1.32 -1.07
C PHE A 38 -22.31 -2.33 -2.20
N GLU A 39 -21.24 -2.60 -2.94
CA GLU A 39 -21.25 -3.53 -4.08
C GLU A 39 -21.16 -5.00 -3.62
N PHE A 40 -22.21 -5.53 -3.00
CA PHE A 40 -22.24 -6.93 -2.56
C PHE A 40 -22.23 -7.94 -3.71
N ASP A 41 -22.73 -7.54 -4.89
CA ASP A 41 -22.85 -8.42 -6.06
C ASP A 41 -21.50 -8.64 -6.78
N LYS A 42 -20.50 -7.82 -6.47
CA LYS A 42 -19.16 -7.88 -7.08
C LYS A 42 -18.09 -7.86 -6.01
N PRO A 43 -17.97 -8.91 -5.20
CA PRO A 43 -16.95 -8.95 -4.18
C PRO A 43 -15.55 -8.91 -4.83
N MET A 44 -14.77 -7.91 -4.43
CA MET A 44 -13.39 -7.71 -4.86
C MET A 44 -12.44 -7.98 -3.70
N THR A 45 -11.24 -8.42 -4.00
CA THR A 45 -10.13 -8.51 -3.06
C THR A 45 -8.96 -7.70 -3.55
N GLY A 46 -8.30 -7.01 -2.64
CA GLY A 46 -6.99 -6.38 -2.83
C GLY A 46 -6.01 -6.99 -1.84
N LEU A 47 -4.73 -6.78 -2.11
CA LEU A 47 -3.64 -7.25 -1.25
C LEU A 47 -2.54 -6.19 -1.24
N GLU A 48 -2.03 -5.89 -0.05
CA GLU A 48 -0.84 -5.09 0.17
C GLU A 48 0.21 -5.96 0.83
N ILE A 49 1.45 -5.86 0.39
CA ILE A 49 2.59 -6.61 0.94
C ILE A 49 3.69 -5.64 1.32
N GLU A 50 4.00 -5.60 2.60
CA GLU A 50 5.14 -4.87 3.11
C GLU A 50 6.42 -5.68 2.94
N LEU A 51 7.47 -5.01 2.48
CA LEU A 51 8.74 -5.60 2.14
C LEU A 51 9.87 -4.79 2.78
N ASN A 52 10.78 -5.46 3.46
CA ASN A 52 11.99 -4.83 3.97
C ASN A 52 13.13 -4.90 2.95
N LEU A 53 13.91 -3.82 2.90
CA LEU A 53 15.17 -3.75 2.18
C LEU A 53 16.31 -4.01 3.14
N VAL A 54 17.18 -4.94 2.78
CA VAL A 54 18.38 -5.26 3.56
C VAL A 54 19.63 -5.24 2.68
N ASP A 55 20.76 -4.98 3.28
CA ASP A 55 22.07 -5.04 2.63
C ASP A 55 22.63 -6.48 2.56
N ALA A 56 23.92 -6.62 2.20
CA ALA A 56 24.59 -7.91 2.11
C ALA A 56 24.69 -8.63 3.45
N ASP A 57 24.76 -7.87 4.54
CA ASP A 57 24.89 -8.36 5.92
C ASP A 57 23.53 -8.52 6.61
N MET A 58 22.44 -8.42 5.85
CA MET A 58 21.04 -8.51 6.32
C MET A 58 20.66 -7.42 7.32
N GLN A 59 21.32 -6.25 7.24
CA GLN A 59 20.94 -5.07 8.02
C GLN A 59 19.98 -4.19 7.22
N PRO A 60 19.12 -3.38 7.86
CA PRO A 60 18.21 -2.46 7.17
C PRO A 60 18.96 -1.56 6.20
N HIS A 61 18.53 -1.54 4.92
CA HIS A 61 19.16 -0.77 3.86
C HIS A 61 18.25 0.40 3.44
N PHE A 62 18.64 1.62 3.76
CA PHE A 62 17.84 2.85 3.63
C PHE A 62 17.82 3.37 2.17
N HIS A 63 17.46 2.52 1.22
CA HIS A 63 17.55 2.76 -0.23
C HIS A 63 16.21 2.61 -0.97
N ASN A 64 15.07 2.88 -0.30
CA ASN A 64 13.76 2.68 -0.92
C ASN A 64 13.57 3.51 -2.20
N ALA A 65 14.07 4.74 -2.27
CA ALA A 65 13.94 5.59 -3.45
C ALA A 65 14.68 5.02 -4.66
N GLU A 66 15.92 4.55 -4.47
CA GLU A 66 16.73 3.95 -5.53
C GLU A 66 16.16 2.60 -5.98
N VAL A 67 15.67 1.80 -5.05
CA VAL A 67 15.03 0.51 -5.36
C VAL A 67 13.74 0.72 -6.14
N LEU A 68 12.87 1.64 -5.72
CA LEU A 68 11.63 1.96 -6.45
C LEU A 68 11.91 2.51 -7.84
N ALA A 69 12.92 3.37 -7.99
CA ALA A 69 13.35 3.86 -9.30
C ALA A 69 13.86 2.74 -10.20
N ALA A 70 14.54 1.72 -9.65
CA ALA A 70 15.01 0.56 -10.41
C ALA A 70 13.88 -0.42 -10.77
N ILE A 71 12.91 -0.62 -9.87
CA ILE A 71 11.73 -1.44 -10.11
C ILE A 71 10.87 -0.82 -11.22
N ALA A 72 10.66 0.50 -11.19
CA ALA A 72 9.90 1.27 -12.17
C ALA A 72 8.48 0.71 -12.44
N ASP A 73 7.78 0.31 -11.38
CA ASP A 73 6.44 -0.28 -11.40
C ASP A 73 5.56 0.49 -10.41
N GLU A 74 4.43 1.05 -10.87
CA GLU A 74 3.53 1.91 -10.07
C GLU A 74 2.84 1.18 -8.93
N ASP A 75 2.80 -0.15 -8.98
CA ASP A 75 2.26 -0.98 -7.90
C ASP A 75 3.18 -0.99 -6.66
N TYR A 76 4.45 -0.57 -6.81
CA TYR A 76 5.40 -0.45 -5.70
C TYR A 76 5.52 0.99 -5.20
N GLN A 77 5.41 1.17 -3.89
CA GLN A 77 5.42 2.50 -3.25
C GLN A 77 6.30 2.52 -2.01
N THR A 78 6.58 3.74 -1.52
CA THR A 78 7.28 3.95 -0.25
C THR A 78 6.35 3.64 0.92
N GLU A 79 6.93 3.06 1.98
CA GLU A 79 6.33 2.95 3.29
C GLU A 79 7.00 3.92 4.31
N LEU A 80 6.65 3.78 5.61
CA LEU A 80 7.06 4.72 6.65
C LEU A 80 8.57 4.86 6.82
N ALA A 81 9.32 3.78 6.62
CA ALA A 81 10.76 3.79 6.79
C ALA A 81 11.50 3.76 5.44
N GLN A 82 12.70 4.33 5.39
CA GLN A 82 13.52 4.33 4.17
C GLN A 82 14.03 2.93 3.78
N TYR A 83 13.84 1.94 4.61
CA TYR A 83 14.14 0.54 4.33
C TYR A 83 12.88 -0.30 4.06
N ASN A 84 11.72 0.33 3.94
CA ASN A 84 10.48 -0.36 3.57
C ASN A 84 9.97 0.11 2.21
N ILE A 85 9.41 -0.83 1.47
CA ILE A 85 8.56 -0.58 0.31
C ILE A 85 7.31 -1.45 0.43
N GLU A 86 6.24 -1.05 -0.24
CA GLU A 86 4.96 -1.74 -0.27
C GLU A 86 4.62 -2.12 -1.70
N LEU A 87 4.13 -3.33 -1.90
CA LEU A 87 3.49 -3.77 -3.14
C LEU A 87 1.97 -3.70 -2.98
N ASN A 88 1.31 -2.86 -3.75
CA ASN A 88 -0.14 -2.76 -3.84
C ASN A 88 -0.65 -3.61 -5.00
N VAL A 89 -1.15 -4.80 -4.70
CA VAL A 89 -1.68 -5.68 -5.74
C VAL A 89 -3.05 -5.18 -6.20
N PRO A 90 -3.26 -4.94 -7.52
CA PRO A 90 -4.52 -4.43 -8.03
C PRO A 90 -5.72 -5.30 -7.61
N PRO A 91 -6.86 -4.68 -7.26
CA PRO A 91 -8.06 -5.41 -6.87
C PRO A 91 -8.56 -6.32 -7.98
N ARG A 92 -8.99 -7.53 -7.60
CA ARG A 92 -9.53 -8.53 -8.52
C ARG A 92 -10.82 -9.15 -7.98
N PRO A 93 -11.69 -9.70 -8.84
CA PRO A 93 -12.88 -10.42 -8.38
C PRO A 93 -12.51 -11.58 -7.46
N LEU A 94 -13.22 -11.67 -6.32
CA LEU A 94 -13.01 -12.77 -5.37
C LEU A 94 -13.48 -14.13 -5.89
N PRO A 95 -14.64 -14.25 -6.61
CA PRO A 95 -15.10 -15.53 -7.13
C PRO A 95 -14.33 -15.99 -8.37
N GLY A 96 -14.33 -17.31 -8.61
CA GLY A 96 -13.68 -17.93 -9.78
C GLY A 96 -12.22 -18.27 -9.53
N ASP A 97 -11.46 -18.37 -10.62
CA ASP A 97 -10.05 -18.82 -10.60
C ASP A 97 -9.04 -17.66 -10.34
N SER A 98 -9.53 -16.44 -10.15
CA SER A 98 -8.67 -15.26 -9.97
C SER A 98 -7.73 -15.36 -8.76
N ALA A 99 -8.11 -16.11 -7.72
CA ALA A 99 -7.25 -16.39 -6.57
C ALA A 99 -6.06 -17.31 -6.95
N LEU A 100 -6.23 -18.23 -7.89
CA LEU A 100 -5.14 -19.10 -8.38
C LEU A 100 -4.16 -18.32 -9.26
N GLU A 101 -4.67 -17.40 -10.08
CA GLU A 101 -3.85 -16.51 -10.91
C GLU A 101 -3.03 -15.52 -10.03
N LEU A 102 -3.58 -15.11 -8.88
CA LEU A 102 -2.92 -14.21 -7.95
C LEU A 102 -1.52 -14.70 -7.54
N GLU A 103 -1.36 -15.97 -7.21
CA GLU A 103 -0.06 -16.50 -6.80
C GLU A 103 0.97 -16.37 -7.93
N THR A 104 0.57 -16.68 -9.15
CA THR A 104 1.46 -16.61 -10.33
C THR A 104 1.91 -15.17 -10.59
N ASP A 105 0.96 -14.22 -10.59
CA ASP A 105 1.24 -12.81 -10.85
C ASP A 105 2.11 -12.21 -9.75
N LEU A 106 1.76 -12.49 -8.49
CA LEU A 106 2.50 -12.03 -7.33
C LEU A 106 3.94 -12.55 -7.34
N ARG A 107 4.13 -13.83 -7.57
CA ARG A 107 5.46 -14.46 -7.66
C ARG A 107 6.30 -13.84 -8.78
N ALA A 108 5.70 -13.59 -9.94
CA ALA A 108 6.38 -12.96 -11.06
C ALA A 108 6.77 -11.50 -10.71
N SER A 109 5.89 -10.74 -10.08
CA SER A 109 6.15 -9.36 -9.65
C SER A 109 7.27 -9.29 -8.63
N LEU A 110 7.19 -10.08 -7.54
CA LEU A 110 8.20 -10.11 -6.48
C LEU A 110 9.58 -10.55 -7.00
N ASN A 111 9.63 -11.52 -7.92
CA ASN A 111 10.89 -11.94 -8.52
C ASN A 111 11.53 -10.83 -9.37
N ARG A 112 10.74 -10.09 -10.15
CA ARG A 112 11.23 -8.93 -10.91
C ARG A 112 11.75 -7.84 -9.97
N ALA A 113 10.99 -7.52 -8.93
CA ALA A 113 11.38 -6.52 -7.94
C ALA A 113 12.67 -6.91 -7.20
N ALA A 114 12.79 -8.18 -6.79
CA ALA A 114 14.00 -8.69 -6.15
C ALA A 114 15.24 -8.60 -7.05
N ALA A 115 15.10 -8.93 -8.34
CA ALA A 115 16.19 -8.77 -9.30
C ALA A 115 16.61 -7.30 -9.45
N LYS A 116 15.64 -6.37 -9.53
CA LYS A 116 15.90 -4.94 -9.63
C LYS A 116 16.52 -4.35 -8.36
N ALA A 117 16.08 -4.77 -7.19
CA ALA A 117 16.70 -4.36 -5.93
C ALA A 117 18.18 -4.79 -5.86
N GLN A 118 18.52 -5.97 -6.35
CA GLN A 118 19.91 -6.46 -6.40
C GLN A 118 20.80 -5.59 -7.31
N GLU A 119 20.27 -5.03 -8.39
CA GLU A 119 21.03 -4.13 -9.29
C GLU A 119 21.52 -2.87 -8.55
N VAL A 120 20.83 -2.46 -7.48
CA VAL A 120 21.17 -1.30 -6.63
C VAL A 120 21.69 -1.71 -5.25
N GLY A 121 22.12 -2.97 -5.08
CA GLY A 121 22.78 -3.45 -3.87
C GLY A 121 21.85 -3.77 -2.71
N SER A 122 20.52 -3.84 -2.93
CA SER A 122 19.54 -4.21 -1.92
C SER A 122 19.02 -5.62 -2.13
N LYS A 123 18.60 -6.27 -1.05
CA LYS A 123 17.79 -7.49 -1.08
C LYS A 123 16.41 -7.18 -0.52
N ILE A 124 15.37 -7.80 -1.09
CA ILE A 124 14.00 -7.71 -0.58
C ILE A 124 13.73 -8.90 0.33
N VAL A 125 13.15 -8.63 1.49
CA VAL A 125 12.72 -9.64 2.47
C VAL A 125 11.26 -9.36 2.83
N ALA A 126 10.40 -10.37 2.71
CA ALA A 126 9.03 -10.29 3.20
C ALA A 126 9.01 -10.34 4.74
N ILE A 127 8.09 -9.59 5.33
CA ILE A 127 7.87 -9.55 6.78
C ILE A 127 6.84 -10.60 7.17
#